data_e57105f1f0663cb4533296106e321a55
#
_entry.id   e57105f1f0663cb4533296106e321a55
#
_cell.length_a   1.000
_cell.length_b   1.000
_cell.length_c   1.000
_cell.angle_alpha   90.00
_cell.angle_beta   90.00
_cell.angle_gamma   90.00
#
_symmetry.space_group_name_H-M   'P 1'
#
loop_
_entity.id
_entity.type
_entity.pdbx_description
1 polymer ?
#
loop_
_entity_poly.entity_id
_entity_poly.type
_entity_poly.pdbx_seq_one_letter_code
_entity_poly.pdbx_strand_id
1 'polypeptide(L)'
;MTLFHFLFLIGIGISTFFQCFGAPAKSLPIYAFQNGVHFKTVKERVQVLEELGYDGIGSAKLSQSDLSLPDRLKAYEKAGLKIFSFYIGGKLSSEGHTFQSEIPEAIRQLKGHDTILELYIQGSKKSNTDEQAIAFVQKIADLAEKSGLRVVLYPHAGFYIDTLGDAIRVARKCQRNNVGVMFNLCHFLKVEPKANLKTTLLEAKDMLWQVSTSGAEIGGTNWGQLIQTLDRGDFNQKTLFQILDEIGFSGNVGFQCYAIRGDSRENLKRSMDAWKKLK
;
A
#
# COMPACT_ATOMS: atom_id res chain seq x y z
N MET A 1 5.70 -72.69 47.11
CA MET A 1 5.55 -71.26 47.56
C MET A 1 6.54 -70.44 46.78
N THR A 2 6.09 -69.85 45.69
CA THR A 2 6.92 -69.13 44.73
C THR A 2 6.58 -67.63 44.82
N LEU A 3 7.57 -66.81 45.23
CA LEU A 3 7.42 -65.38 45.42
C LEU A 3 7.63 -64.66 44.09
N PHE A 4 6.61 -63.96 43.56
CA PHE A 4 6.71 -63.12 42.40
C PHE A 4 7.13 -61.69 42.83
N HIS A 5 8.26 -61.24 42.34
CA HIS A 5 8.69 -59.83 42.48
C HIS A 5 8.15 -59.05 41.29
N PHE A 6 7.31 -58.02 41.55
CA PHE A 6 6.91 -57.03 40.54
C PHE A 6 7.93 -55.85 40.55
N LEU A 7 8.65 -55.69 39.44
CA LEU A 7 9.46 -54.49 39.19
C LEU A 7 8.55 -53.43 38.57
N PHE A 8 8.40 -52.29 39.26
CA PHE A 8 7.79 -51.07 38.71
C PHE A 8 8.86 -50.29 37.96
N LEU A 9 8.76 -50.20 36.65
CA LEU A 9 9.56 -49.28 35.81
C LEU A 9 8.84 -47.92 35.75
N ILE A 10 9.42 -46.90 36.39
CA ILE A 10 8.99 -45.53 36.28
C ILE A 10 9.63 -44.94 34.98
N GLY A 11 8.82 -44.82 33.94
CA GLY A 11 9.22 -44.15 32.71
C GLY A 11 9.19 -42.63 32.91
N ILE A 12 10.36 -42.00 32.97
CA ILE A 12 10.52 -40.54 32.94
C ILE A 12 10.33 -40.09 31.49
N GLY A 13 9.15 -39.61 31.13
CA GLY A 13 8.88 -38.97 29.84
C GLY A 13 9.56 -37.60 29.77
N ILE A 14 10.65 -37.50 29.01
CA ILE A 14 11.28 -36.21 28.67
C ILE A 14 10.41 -35.58 27.58
N SER A 15 9.58 -34.61 28.01
CA SER A 15 8.80 -33.76 27.08
C SER A 15 9.76 -32.73 26.46
N THR A 16 10.23 -32.99 25.26
CA THR A 16 10.99 -32.01 24.49
C THR A 16 10.02 -30.94 23.98
N PHE A 17 10.03 -29.79 24.65
CA PHE A 17 9.39 -28.57 24.09
C PHE A 17 10.15 -28.16 22.83
N PHE A 18 9.60 -28.45 21.67
CA PHE A 18 10.00 -27.80 20.42
C PHE A 18 9.55 -26.35 20.51
N GLN A 19 10.46 -25.45 20.86
CA GLN A 19 10.29 -24.03 20.58
C GLN A 19 10.26 -23.88 19.07
N CYS A 20 9.07 -23.66 18.50
CA CYS A 20 8.95 -23.17 17.14
C CYS A 20 9.59 -21.76 17.11
N PHE A 21 10.85 -21.69 16.72
CA PHE A 21 11.44 -20.43 16.26
C PHE A 21 10.63 -20.04 15.03
N GLY A 22 9.76 -19.03 15.18
CA GLY A 22 9.05 -18.43 14.06
C GLY A 22 10.07 -18.00 13.00
N ALA A 23 9.77 -18.29 11.72
CA ALA A 23 10.57 -17.78 10.63
C ALA A 23 10.74 -16.27 10.81
N PRO A 24 11.94 -15.69 10.51
CA PRO A 24 12.14 -14.26 10.65
C PRO A 24 11.06 -13.52 9.89
N ALA A 25 10.40 -12.57 10.55
CA ALA A 25 9.33 -11.77 9.95
C ALA A 25 9.82 -11.23 8.60
N LYS A 26 9.12 -11.59 7.52
CA LYS A 26 9.49 -11.19 6.16
C LYS A 26 9.47 -9.67 6.11
N SER A 27 10.62 -9.04 5.83
CA SER A 27 10.67 -7.59 5.76
C SER A 27 9.79 -7.12 4.62
N LEU A 28 8.80 -6.26 4.92
CA LEU A 28 7.92 -5.66 3.92
C LEU A 28 8.73 -4.74 3.00
N PRO A 29 8.54 -4.81 1.67
CA PRO A 29 9.15 -3.86 0.75
C PRO A 29 8.66 -2.44 1.02
N ILE A 30 9.59 -1.48 1.06
CA ILE A 30 9.31 -0.08 1.40
C ILE A 30 9.58 0.82 0.21
N TYR A 31 8.61 1.64 -0.15
CA TYR A 31 8.76 2.62 -1.22
C TYR A 31 8.34 4.04 -0.79
N ALA A 32 8.87 5.05 -1.47
CA ALA A 32 8.41 6.43 -1.31
C ALA A 32 7.26 6.73 -2.28
N PHE A 33 6.27 7.52 -1.87
CA PHE A 33 5.29 8.08 -2.80
C PHE A 33 5.93 9.16 -3.65
N GLN A 34 5.71 9.13 -4.97
CA GLN A 34 6.25 10.14 -5.88
C GLN A 34 5.73 11.55 -5.58
N ASN A 35 4.47 11.69 -5.13
CA ASN A 35 3.94 12.98 -4.76
C ASN A 35 4.69 13.52 -3.51
N GLY A 36 5.17 14.76 -3.60
CA GLY A 36 5.98 15.38 -2.55
C GLY A 36 7.47 15.00 -2.56
N VAL A 37 7.90 14.15 -3.51
CA VAL A 37 9.33 13.85 -3.75
C VAL A 37 9.80 14.64 -4.96
N HIS A 38 10.52 15.73 -4.71
CA HIS A 38 10.90 16.69 -5.72
C HIS A 38 12.39 16.56 -6.09
N PHE A 39 12.65 15.87 -7.20
CA PHE A 39 13.96 15.79 -7.84
C PHE A 39 13.84 16.21 -9.30
N LYS A 40 14.89 16.82 -9.84
CA LYS A 40 14.88 17.35 -11.21
C LYS A 40 14.78 16.24 -12.27
N THR A 41 15.40 15.10 -12.01
CA THR A 41 15.47 13.98 -12.95
C THR A 41 15.13 12.65 -12.28
N VAL A 42 14.74 11.67 -13.09
CA VAL A 42 14.57 10.28 -12.65
C VAL A 42 15.90 9.73 -12.13
N LYS A 43 17.03 10.05 -12.77
CA LYS A 43 18.35 9.60 -12.33
C LYS A 43 18.68 10.04 -10.90
N GLU A 44 18.47 11.33 -10.60
CA GLU A 44 18.69 11.87 -9.26
C GLU A 44 17.79 11.19 -8.22
N ARG A 45 16.51 10.99 -8.54
CA ARG A 45 15.55 10.31 -7.68
C ARG A 45 15.96 8.86 -7.40
N VAL A 46 16.31 8.11 -8.42
CA VAL A 46 16.79 6.73 -8.32
C VAL A 46 18.00 6.65 -7.40
N GLN A 47 19.01 7.49 -7.62
CA GLN A 47 20.20 7.53 -6.79
C GLN A 47 19.88 7.79 -5.30
N VAL A 48 19.02 8.77 -5.01
CA VAL A 48 18.67 9.10 -3.63
C VAL A 48 17.90 7.96 -2.96
N LEU A 49 16.97 7.31 -3.66
CA LEU A 49 16.20 6.20 -3.09
C LEU A 49 17.11 4.98 -2.81
N GLU A 50 18.04 4.66 -3.72
CA GLU A 50 19.03 3.61 -3.55
C GLU A 50 19.92 3.88 -2.32
N GLU A 51 20.53 5.07 -2.23
CA GLU A 51 21.40 5.47 -1.13
C GLU A 51 20.70 5.44 0.24
N LEU A 52 19.41 5.76 0.30
CA LEU A 52 18.64 5.75 1.54
C LEU A 52 18.10 4.36 1.90
N GLY A 53 18.18 3.39 1.00
CA GLY A 53 17.74 2.01 1.21
C GLY A 53 16.23 1.80 1.04
N TYR A 54 15.58 2.58 0.18
CA TYR A 54 14.24 2.29 -0.30
C TYR A 54 14.28 1.17 -1.33
N ASP A 55 13.22 0.37 -1.40
CA ASP A 55 13.08 -0.67 -2.43
C ASP A 55 12.54 -0.07 -3.75
N GLY A 56 12.14 1.20 -3.75
CA GLY A 56 11.70 1.89 -4.95
C GLY A 56 10.77 3.06 -4.73
N ILE A 57 9.92 3.31 -5.74
CA ILE A 57 8.92 4.37 -5.74
C ILE A 57 7.53 3.80 -6.01
N GLY A 58 6.50 4.45 -5.50
CA GLY A 58 5.11 4.11 -5.81
C GLY A 58 4.23 5.35 -5.90
N SER A 59 2.95 5.14 -6.13
CA SER A 59 2.00 6.23 -6.44
C SER A 59 2.55 7.15 -7.54
N ALA A 60 3.28 6.55 -8.49
CA ALA A 60 3.96 7.27 -9.56
C ALA A 60 2.93 7.80 -10.56
N LYS A 61 3.21 8.97 -11.15
CA LYS A 61 2.35 9.53 -12.20
C LYS A 61 2.77 9.02 -13.56
N LEU A 62 1.81 8.76 -14.44
CA LEU A 62 2.06 8.36 -15.82
C LEU A 62 2.80 9.48 -16.59
N SER A 63 2.31 10.70 -16.45
CA SER A 63 2.94 11.93 -16.93
C SER A 63 3.93 12.54 -15.92
N GLN A 64 4.56 13.64 -16.25
CA GLN A 64 5.48 14.41 -15.39
C GLN A 64 6.81 13.66 -15.10
N SER A 65 7.48 13.24 -16.15
CA SER A 65 8.81 12.65 -16.09
C SER A 65 9.68 13.21 -17.22
N ASP A 66 10.99 13.28 -16.99
CA ASP A 66 12.03 13.57 -17.98
C ASP A 66 12.34 12.35 -18.87
N LEU A 67 11.78 11.18 -18.54
CA LEU A 67 11.94 9.95 -19.31
C LEU A 67 10.58 9.37 -19.73
N SER A 68 10.59 8.62 -20.84
CA SER A 68 9.46 7.78 -21.22
C SER A 68 9.17 6.71 -20.16
N LEU A 69 7.96 6.14 -20.16
CA LEU A 69 7.62 5.08 -19.18
C LEU A 69 8.57 3.87 -19.29
N PRO A 70 8.88 3.32 -20.47
CA PRO A 70 9.85 2.22 -20.58
C PRO A 70 11.26 2.58 -20.08
N ASP A 71 11.72 3.80 -20.33
CA ASP A 71 13.04 4.23 -19.87
C ASP A 71 13.08 4.48 -18.36
N ARG A 72 11.96 4.94 -17.78
CA ARG A 72 11.82 5.00 -16.31
C ARG A 72 11.92 3.62 -15.67
N LEU A 73 11.19 2.65 -16.19
CA LEU A 73 11.22 1.28 -15.67
C LEU A 73 12.65 0.74 -15.70
N LYS A 74 13.35 0.86 -16.82
CA LYS A 74 14.76 0.45 -16.97
C LYS A 74 15.69 1.18 -15.99
N ALA A 75 15.47 2.49 -15.76
CA ALA A 75 16.31 3.26 -14.83
C ALA A 75 16.19 2.76 -13.39
N TYR A 76 14.98 2.44 -12.92
CA TYR A 76 14.77 1.86 -11.59
C TYR A 76 15.33 0.43 -11.50
N GLU A 77 15.02 -0.43 -12.46
CA GLU A 77 15.51 -1.81 -12.51
C GLU A 77 17.03 -1.91 -12.49
N LYS A 78 17.72 -1.05 -13.24
CA LYS A 78 19.19 -0.98 -13.29
C LYS A 78 19.81 -0.68 -11.92
N ALA A 79 19.11 0.03 -11.05
CA ALA A 79 19.52 0.33 -9.68
C ALA A 79 19.01 -0.71 -8.66
N GLY A 80 18.40 -1.81 -9.11
CA GLY A 80 17.81 -2.79 -8.21
C GLY A 80 16.52 -2.31 -7.52
N LEU A 81 15.94 -1.21 -8.00
CA LEU A 81 14.72 -0.61 -7.46
C LEU A 81 13.51 -0.96 -8.30
N LYS A 82 12.30 -0.79 -7.72
CA LYS A 82 11.02 -1.01 -8.41
C LYS A 82 10.18 0.27 -8.52
N ILE A 83 9.33 0.33 -9.56
CA ILE A 83 8.14 1.18 -9.54
C ILE A 83 6.98 0.31 -9.06
N PHE A 84 6.65 0.41 -7.78
CA PHE A 84 5.65 -0.44 -7.12
C PHE A 84 4.23 -0.18 -7.61
N SER A 85 3.93 1.09 -7.94
CA SER A 85 2.57 1.45 -8.36
C SER A 85 2.51 2.73 -9.18
N PHE A 86 1.44 2.83 -9.98
CA PHE A 86 1.05 4.06 -10.65
C PHE A 86 -0.30 4.55 -10.14
N TYR A 87 -0.35 5.84 -9.78
CA TYR A 87 -1.57 6.53 -9.36
C TYR A 87 -2.36 6.94 -10.59
N ILE A 88 -3.45 6.24 -10.85
CA ILE A 88 -4.33 6.45 -11.99
C ILE A 88 -5.77 6.63 -11.53
N GLY A 89 -6.61 7.16 -12.38
CA GLY A 89 -8.02 7.22 -12.04
C GLY A 89 -8.88 8.02 -13.00
N GLY A 90 -10.07 8.29 -12.52
CA GLY A 90 -11.06 9.00 -13.29
C GLY A 90 -12.18 9.58 -12.42
N LYS A 91 -13.18 10.10 -13.12
CA LYS A 91 -14.31 10.79 -12.52
C LYS A 91 -15.63 10.15 -12.98
N LEU A 92 -16.51 9.91 -12.02
CA LEU A 92 -17.91 9.54 -12.31
C LEU A 92 -18.72 10.77 -12.65
N SER A 93 -19.68 10.58 -13.55
CA SER A 93 -20.68 11.58 -13.94
C SER A 93 -22.05 10.91 -14.08
N SER A 94 -23.12 11.70 -14.31
CA SER A 94 -24.44 11.16 -14.60
C SER A 94 -24.47 10.27 -15.86
N GLU A 95 -23.57 10.50 -16.80
CA GLU A 95 -23.49 9.79 -18.09
C GLU A 95 -22.53 8.59 -18.08
N GLY A 96 -21.87 8.31 -16.92
CA GLY A 96 -20.91 7.22 -16.80
C GLY A 96 -19.60 7.65 -16.14
N HIS A 97 -18.46 7.40 -16.81
CA HIS A 97 -17.15 7.75 -16.26
C HIS A 97 -16.19 8.24 -17.33
N THR A 98 -15.23 9.07 -16.91
CA THR A 98 -14.08 9.50 -17.72
C THR A 98 -12.80 9.16 -16.98
N PHE A 99 -11.72 8.85 -17.70
CA PHE A 99 -10.41 8.60 -17.15
C PHE A 99 -9.29 9.12 -18.06
N GLN A 100 -8.09 9.16 -17.54
CA GLN A 100 -6.90 9.65 -18.25
C GLN A 100 -6.67 8.83 -19.54
N SER A 101 -6.56 9.51 -20.67
CA SER A 101 -6.44 8.88 -22.01
C SER A 101 -5.19 8.03 -22.19
N GLU A 102 -4.13 8.31 -21.43
CA GLU A 102 -2.86 7.59 -21.46
C GLU A 102 -2.89 6.23 -20.73
N ILE A 103 -3.91 5.95 -19.91
CA ILE A 103 -3.98 4.71 -19.10
C ILE A 103 -3.91 3.43 -19.96
N PRO A 104 -4.65 3.28 -21.06
CA PRO A 104 -4.59 2.04 -21.87
C PRO A 104 -3.20 1.77 -22.45
N GLU A 105 -2.49 2.81 -22.90
CA GLU A 105 -1.11 2.68 -23.41
C GLU A 105 -0.14 2.34 -22.30
N ALA A 106 -0.24 3.01 -21.15
CA ALA A 106 0.61 2.73 -19.99
C ALA A 106 0.45 1.28 -19.52
N ILE A 107 -0.79 0.77 -19.46
CA ILE A 107 -1.06 -0.63 -19.11
C ILE A 107 -0.34 -1.60 -20.06
N ARG A 108 -0.33 -1.32 -21.37
CA ARG A 108 0.40 -2.15 -22.34
C ARG A 108 1.92 -2.12 -22.11
N GLN A 109 2.47 -0.93 -21.81
CA GLN A 109 3.90 -0.75 -21.55
C GLN A 109 4.37 -1.38 -20.25
N LEU A 110 3.46 -1.54 -19.27
CA LEU A 110 3.72 -2.19 -17.98
C LEU A 110 3.64 -3.72 -18.03
N LYS A 111 3.32 -4.32 -19.18
CA LYS A 111 3.25 -5.77 -19.31
C LYS A 111 4.58 -6.43 -18.94
N GLY A 112 4.51 -7.41 -18.05
CA GLY A 112 5.70 -8.13 -17.55
C GLY A 112 6.37 -7.49 -16.33
N HIS A 113 5.91 -6.31 -15.89
CA HIS A 113 6.36 -5.68 -14.65
C HIS A 113 5.40 -5.99 -13.51
N ASP A 114 5.95 -6.27 -12.32
CA ASP A 114 5.16 -6.46 -11.08
C ASP A 114 4.81 -5.08 -10.47
N THR A 115 3.98 -4.34 -11.18
CA THR A 115 3.52 -3.00 -10.81
C THR A 115 2.01 -3.02 -10.59
N ILE A 116 1.54 -2.33 -9.56
CA ILE A 116 0.12 -2.22 -9.21
C ILE A 116 -0.45 -0.90 -9.74
N LEU A 117 -1.69 -0.91 -10.20
CA LEU A 117 -2.43 0.29 -10.56
C LEU A 117 -3.26 0.76 -9.36
N GLU A 118 -2.91 1.92 -8.78
CA GLU A 118 -3.66 2.56 -7.70
C GLU A 118 -4.78 3.39 -8.30
N LEU A 119 -5.99 2.83 -8.32
CA LEU A 119 -7.14 3.44 -8.96
C LEU A 119 -7.94 4.30 -7.98
N TYR A 120 -7.87 5.63 -8.13
CA TYR A 120 -8.79 6.55 -7.45
C TYR A 120 -10.04 6.80 -8.29
N ILE A 121 -11.17 7.04 -7.62
CA ILE A 121 -12.47 7.29 -8.28
C ILE A 121 -13.07 8.58 -7.70
N GLN A 122 -13.00 9.66 -8.47
CA GLN A 122 -13.66 10.91 -8.13
C GLN A 122 -15.16 10.82 -8.36
N GLY A 123 -15.92 11.51 -7.53
CA GLY A 123 -17.38 11.54 -7.63
C GLY A 123 -17.98 11.86 -6.26
N SER A 124 -19.30 11.89 -6.20
CA SER A 124 -20.05 12.13 -4.98
C SER A 124 -21.11 11.06 -4.78
N LYS A 125 -21.21 10.50 -3.59
CA LYS A 125 -22.26 9.53 -3.22
C LYS A 125 -23.70 10.12 -3.32
N LYS A 126 -23.82 11.47 -3.43
CA LYS A 126 -25.11 12.14 -3.64
C LYS A 126 -25.57 12.08 -5.10
N SER A 127 -24.65 11.94 -6.06
CA SER A 127 -24.93 12.00 -7.50
C SER A 127 -24.45 10.81 -8.31
N ASN A 128 -23.71 9.90 -7.68
CA ASN A 128 -23.17 8.72 -8.35
C ASN A 128 -23.54 7.45 -7.58
N THR A 129 -23.51 6.31 -8.28
CA THR A 129 -23.91 5.01 -7.76
C THR A 129 -22.77 3.99 -7.75
N ASP A 130 -22.96 2.90 -7.00
CA ASP A 130 -22.02 1.78 -7.00
C ASP A 130 -21.91 1.14 -8.40
N GLU A 131 -22.99 1.07 -9.16
CA GLU A 131 -23.02 0.49 -10.52
C GLU A 131 -22.07 1.25 -11.45
N GLN A 132 -22.06 2.58 -11.38
CA GLN A 132 -21.13 3.43 -12.14
C GLN A 132 -19.68 3.19 -11.73
N ALA A 133 -19.41 3.12 -10.43
CA ALA A 133 -18.07 2.85 -9.91
C ALA A 133 -17.59 1.44 -10.30
N ILE A 134 -18.45 0.42 -10.18
CA ILE A 134 -18.18 -0.97 -10.56
C ILE A 134 -17.86 -1.06 -12.05
N ALA A 135 -18.68 -0.45 -12.91
CA ALA A 135 -18.42 -0.45 -14.36
C ALA A 135 -17.07 0.18 -14.71
N PHE A 136 -16.69 1.27 -14.01
CA PHE A 136 -15.39 1.89 -14.19
C PHE A 136 -14.24 0.97 -13.72
N VAL A 137 -14.35 0.38 -12.53
CA VAL A 137 -13.34 -0.57 -12.03
C VAL A 137 -13.19 -1.76 -12.96
N GLN A 138 -14.28 -2.36 -13.40
CA GLN A 138 -14.26 -3.48 -14.35
C GLN A 138 -13.56 -3.11 -15.66
N LYS A 139 -13.81 -1.91 -16.19
CA LYS A 139 -13.14 -1.43 -17.40
C LYS A 139 -11.62 -1.38 -17.26
N ILE A 140 -11.13 -0.84 -16.14
CA ILE A 140 -9.68 -0.76 -15.87
C ILE A 140 -9.10 -2.14 -15.55
N ALA A 141 -9.80 -2.96 -14.75
CA ALA A 141 -9.38 -4.30 -14.41
C ALA A 141 -9.25 -5.21 -15.65
N ASP A 142 -10.19 -5.17 -16.56
CA ASP A 142 -10.18 -5.95 -17.80
C ASP A 142 -9.05 -5.53 -18.76
N LEU A 143 -8.67 -4.25 -18.76
CA LEU A 143 -7.48 -3.78 -19.46
C LEU A 143 -6.19 -4.26 -18.79
N ALA A 144 -6.12 -4.16 -17.46
CA ALA A 144 -4.97 -4.55 -16.66
C ALA A 144 -4.71 -6.07 -16.72
N GLU A 145 -5.75 -6.90 -16.70
CA GLU A 145 -5.66 -8.36 -16.78
C GLU A 145 -4.94 -8.83 -18.05
N LYS A 146 -5.18 -8.19 -19.21
CA LYS A 146 -4.50 -8.50 -20.47
C LYS A 146 -2.99 -8.30 -20.42
N SER A 147 -2.50 -7.52 -19.46
CA SER A 147 -1.09 -7.26 -19.22
C SER A 147 -0.57 -7.96 -17.96
N GLY A 148 -1.40 -8.77 -17.27
CA GLY A 148 -1.06 -9.45 -16.03
C GLY A 148 -0.93 -8.50 -14.83
N LEU A 149 -1.55 -7.32 -14.87
CA LEU A 149 -1.44 -6.32 -13.82
C LEU A 149 -2.59 -6.41 -12.81
N ARG A 150 -2.29 -6.03 -11.58
CA ARG A 150 -3.24 -5.90 -10.49
C ARG A 150 -3.71 -4.44 -10.34
N VAL A 151 -4.93 -4.27 -9.86
CA VAL A 151 -5.53 -2.97 -9.57
C VAL A 151 -5.89 -2.95 -8.08
N VAL A 152 -5.52 -1.89 -7.37
CA VAL A 152 -6.03 -1.62 -6.02
C VAL A 152 -6.90 -0.39 -6.03
N LEU A 153 -8.04 -0.46 -5.37
CA LEU A 153 -8.86 0.73 -5.16
C LEU A 153 -8.20 1.61 -4.10
N TYR A 154 -7.98 2.87 -4.46
CA TYR A 154 -7.32 3.88 -3.64
C TYR A 154 -8.37 4.72 -2.89
N PRO A 155 -8.58 4.51 -1.57
CA PRO A 155 -9.44 5.39 -0.79
C PRO A 155 -8.84 6.80 -0.69
N HIS A 156 -9.64 7.80 -1.03
CA HIS A 156 -9.24 9.19 -0.99
C HIS A 156 -10.34 10.07 -0.40
N ALA A 157 -10.06 10.73 0.72
CA ALA A 157 -10.99 11.60 1.41
C ALA A 157 -11.63 12.63 0.45
N GLY A 158 -12.96 12.66 0.42
CA GLY A 158 -13.75 13.52 -0.46
C GLY A 158 -14.01 12.99 -1.87
N PHE A 159 -13.57 11.76 -2.20
CA PHE A 159 -13.87 11.10 -3.48
C PHE A 159 -15.03 10.12 -3.34
N TYR A 160 -15.44 9.47 -4.44
CA TYR A 160 -16.48 8.45 -4.40
C TYR A 160 -16.05 7.23 -3.56
N ILE A 161 -14.83 6.76 -3.75
CA ILE A 161 -14.16 5.83 -2.85
C ILE A 161 -13.44 6.65 -1.78
N ASP A 162 -14.14 6.92 -0.69
CA ASP A 162 -13.69 7.80 0.40
C ASP A 162 -13.00 7.03 1.53
N THR A 163 -13.56 5.88 1.88
CA THR A 163 -13.10 5.00 2.95
C THR A 163 -12.60 3.65 2.44
N LEU A 164 -11.84 2.92 3.28
CA LEU A 164 -11.47 1.54 2.95
C LEU A 164 -12.71 0.63 2.82
N GLY A 165 -13.76 0.87 3.61
CA GLY A 165 -15.04 0.15 3.49
C GLY A 165 -15.71 0.36 2.13
N ASP A 166 -15.64 1.57 1.55
CA ASP A 166 -16.10 1.83 0.19
C ASP A 166 -15.31 1.01 -0.84
N ALA A 167 -13.97 1.00 -0.69
CA ALA A 167 -13.11 0.24 -1.59
C ALA A 167 -13.42 -1.26 -1.53
N ILE A 168 -13.55 -1.84 -0.32
CA ILE A 168 -13.93 -3.25 -0.11
C ILE A 168 -15.28 -3.55 -0.77
N ARG A 169 -16.28 -2.71 -0.54
CA ARG A 169 -17.63 -2.88 -1.10
C ARG A 169 -17.62 -2.91 -2.62
N VAL A 170 -16.95 -1.97 -3.26
CA VAL A 170 -16.87 -1.89 -4.72
C VAL A 170 -16.00 -3.02 -5.29
N ALA A 171 -14.84 -3.32 -4.67
CA ALA A 171 -13.97 -4.39 -5.11
C ALA A 171 -14.66 -5.76 -5.08
N ARG A 172 -15.40 -6.08 -4.03
CA ARG A 172 -16.19 -7.33 -3.94
C ARG A 172 -17.26 -7.42 -5.02
N LYS A 173 -17.96 -6.31 -5.29
CA LYS A 173 -19.05 -6.27 -6.29
C LYS A 173 -18.53 -6.31 -7.73
N CYS A 174 -17.31 -5.87 -8.00
CA CYS A 174 -16.77 -5.88 -9.36
C CYS A 174 -16.43 -7.28 -9.89
N GLN A 175 -16.30 -8.29 -9.04
CA GLN A 175 -16.06 -9.70 -9.39
C GLN A 175 -14.86 -9.86 -10.35
N ARG A 176 -13.73 -9.27 -10.03
CA ARG A 176 -12.45 -9.39 -10.76
C ARG A 176 -11.35 -9.83 -9.82
N ASN A 177 -10.67 -10.93 -10.16
CA ASN A 177 -9.62 -11.52 -9.31
C ASN A 177 -8.35 -10.66 -9.25
N ASN A 178 -8.16 -9.77 -10.22
CA ASN A 178 -7.04 -8.83 -10.25
C ASN A 178 -7.37 -7.47 -9.60
N VAL A 179 -8.46 -7.38 -8.81
CA VAL A 179 -8.85 -6.19 -8.07
C VAL A 179 -8.76 -6.43 -6.57
N GLY A 180 -7.98 -5.60 -5.90
CA GLY A 180 -7.87 -5.55 -4.45
C GLY A 180 -8.06 -4.13 -3.93
N VAL A 181 -7.62 -3.89 -2.70
CA VAL A 181 -7.71 -2.58 -2.06
C VAL A 181 -6.36 -2.20 -1.47
N MET A 182 -6.17 -0.90 -1.25
CA MET A 182 -5.07 -0.40 -0.43
C MET A 182 -5.60 0.38 0.78
N PHE A 183 -4.82 0.35 1.85
CA PHE A 183 -5.04 1.21 3.00
C PHE A 183 -4.15 2.45 2.89
N ASN A 184 -4.71 3.61 3.25
CA ASN A 184 -4.00 4.88 3.23
C ASN A 184 -4.24 5.63 4.56
N LEU A 185 -3.22 5.65 5.43
CA LEU A 185 -3.35 6.15 6.79
C LEU A 185 -3.87 7.59 6.86
N CYS A 186 -3.32 8.51 6.05
CA CYS A 186 -3.71 9.92 6.12
C CYS A 186 -5.17 10.15 5.71
N HIS A 187 -5.67 9.41 4.72
CA HIS A 187 -7.07 9.48 4.32
C HIS A 187 -7.97 8.80 5.35
N PHE A 188 -7.55 7.66 5.90
CA PHE A 188 -8.28 7.01 7.01
C PHE A 188 -8.45 7.96 8.20
N LEU A 189 -7.37 8.55 8.71
CA LEU A 189 -7.43 9.48 9.84
C LEU A 189 -8.22 10.76 9.54
N LYS A 190 -8.38 11.12 8.26
CA LYS A 190 -9.18 12.26 7.83
C LYS A 190 -10.67 12.03 7.93
N VAL A 191 -11.14 10.81 7.71
CA VAL A 191 -12.57 10.48 7.56
C VAL A 191 -13.09 9.47 8.57
N GLU A 192 -12.21 8.73 9.24
CA GLU A 192 -12.57 7.68 10.19
C GLU A 192 -11.88 7.84 11.56
N PRO A 193 -12.54 7.46 12.67
CA PRO A 193 -11.91 7.42 13.97
C PRO A 193 -10.78 6.38 14.02
N LYS A 194 -9.64 6.73 14.64
CA LYS A 194 -8.51 5.81 14.85
C LYS A 194 -8.94 4.48 15.51
N ALA A 195 -9.96 4.49 16.37
CA ALA A 195 -10.48 3.31 17.03
C ALA A 195 -10.92 2.21 16.04
N ASN A 196 -11.31 2.57 14.82
CA ASN A 196 -11.75 1.63 13.79
C ASN A 196 -10.58 0.95 13.06
N LEU A 197 -9.33 1.37 13.26
CA LEU A 197 -8.17 0.92 12.47
C LEU A 197 -8.07 -0.61 12.38
N LYS A 198 -8.12 -1.30 13.51
CA LYS A 198 -7.99 -2.77 13.54
C LYS A 198 -9.15 -3.45 12.83
N THR A 199 -10.37 -3.04 13.11
CA THR A 199 -11.58 -3.63 12.49
C THR A 199 -11.57 -3.44 10.97
N THR A 200 -11.23 -2.23 10.51
CA THR A 200 -11.17 -1.87 9.09
C THR A 200 -10.10 -2.68 8.35
N LEU A 201 -8.91 -2.86 8.94
CA LEU A 201 -7.84 -3.67 8.33
C LEU A 201 -8.17 -5.18 8.34
N LEU A 202 -8.81 -5.69 9.40
CA LEU A 202 -9.29 -7.08 9.46
C LEU A 202 -10.32 -7.38 8.36
N GLU A 203 -11.22 -6.44 8.08
CA GLU A 203 -12.20 -6.59 7.00
C GLU A 203 -11.56 -6.65 5.60
N ALA A 204 -10.43 -5.95 5.42
CA ALA A 204 -9.69 -5.88 4.17
C ALA A 204 -8.72 -7.04 3.94
N LYS A 205 -8.37 -7.84 4.96
CA LYS A 205 -7.19 -8.73 4.99
C LYS A 205 -6.98 -9.59 3.75
N ASP A 206 -8.05 -10.16 3.18
CA ASP A 206 -7.97 -11.09 2.05
C ASP A 206 -7.75 -10.38 0.69
N MET A 207 -7.90 -9.06 0.64
CA MET A 207 -7.78 -8.24 -0.57
C MET A 207 -6.91 -7.00 -0.38
N LEU A 208 -6.24 -6.85 0.76
CA LEU A 208 -5.31 -5.76 1.06
C LEU A 208 -3.95 -6.06 0.44
N TRP A 209 -3.58 -5.37 -0.62
CA TRP A 209 -2.32 -5.61 -1.34
C TRP A 209 -1.29 -4.51 -1.17
N GLN A 210 -1.72 -3.32 -0.77
CA GLN A 210 -0.86 -2.18 -0.50
C GLN A 210 -1.30 -1.42 0.74
N VAL A 211 -0.33 -0.82 1.42
CA VAL A 211 -0.54 0.08 2.55
C VAL A 211 0.27 1.33 2.33
N SER A 212 -0.27 2.49 2.63
CA SER A 212 0.55 3.69 2.79
C SER A 212 0.41 4.28 4.18
N THR A 213 1.52 4.81 4.68
CA THR A 213 1.60 5.45 5.99
C THR A 213 2.48 6.69 5.94
N SER A 214 2.42 7.50 6.99
CA SER A 214 3.25 8.67 7.24
C SER A 214 3.22 8.97 8.73
N GLY A 215 4.09 9.82 9.22
CA GLY A 215 3.86 10.48 10.50
C GLY A 215 2.55 11.26 10.43
N ALA A 216 1.77 11.25 11.51
CA ALA A 216 0.46 11.88 11.55
C ALA A 216 0.07 12.29 12.97
N GLU A 217 -0.70 13.38 13.09
CA GLU A 217 -1.38 13.76 14.32
C GLU A 217 -2.79 13.14 14.34
N ILE A 218 -3.13 12.49 15.46
CA ILE A 218 -4.47 11.95 15.68
C ILE A 218 -5.43 13.12 15.86
N GLY A 219 -6.51 13.14 15.05
CA GLY A 219 -7.44 14.27 15.02
C GLY A 219 -6.95 15.46 14.21
N GLY A 220 -5.87 15.29 13.44
CA GLY A 220 -5.38 16.32 12.51
C GLY A 220 -6.48 16.79 11.53
N THR A 221 -6.58 18.09 11.32
CA THR A 221 -7.63 18.70 10.49
C THR A 221 -7.17 19.07 9.08
N ASN A 222 -5.87 19.14 8.86
CA ASN A 222 -5.27 19.49 7.57
C ASN A 222 -4.18 18.49 7.16
N TRP A 223 -3.80 18.52 5.88
CA TRP A 223 -2.84 17.55 5.34
C TRP A 223 -1.44 17.67 5.97
N GLY A 224 -0.99 18.85 6.39
CA GLY A 224 0.31 19.00 7.05
C GLY A 224 0.37 18.38 8.46
N GLN A 225 -0.78 18.14 9.09
CA GLN A 225 -0.89 17.38 10.34
C GLN A 225 -1.01 15.86 10.08
N LEU A 226 -1.66 15.48 8.99
CA LEU A 226 -1.94 14.07 8.66
C LEU A 226 -0.84 13.41 7.80
N ILE A 227 0.06 14.22 7.23
CA ILE A 227 1.16 13.74 6.39
C ILE A 227 2.44 14.45 6.83
N GLN A 228 3.28 13.72 7.55
CA GLN A 228 4.57 14.17 8.06
C GLN A 228 5.63 13.09 7.79
N THR A 229 6.90 13.41 8.03
CA THR A 229 7.94 12.37 8.08
C THR A 229 7.61 11.36 9.18
N LEU A 230 7.96 10.09 8.99
CA LEU A 230 7.50 8.97 9.82
C LEU A 230 7.87 9.10 11.31
N ASP A 231 8.87 9.94 11.62
CA ASP A 231 9.34 10.26 12.97
C ASP A 231 8.50 11.33 13.68
N ARG A 232 7.47 11.89 13.04
CA ARG A 232 6.63 12.98 13.57
C ARG A 232 5.18 12.55 13.80
N GLY A 233 4.48 13.42 14.56
CA GLY A 233 3.10 13.19 14.97
C GLY A 233 3.00 12.25 16.17
N ASP A 234 1.80 12.03 16.63
CA ASP A 234 1.48 11.19 17.79
C ASP A 234 0.83 9.84 17.41
N PHE A 235 0.65 9.58 16.11
CA PHE A 235 0.18 8.28 15.66
C PHE A 235 1.26 7.21 15.86
N ASN A 236 0.95 6.21 16.67
CA ASN A 236 1.88 5.11 16.95
C ASN A 236 1.96 4.14 15.77
N GLN A 237 3.03 4.24 14.98
CA GLN A 237 3.28 3.36 13.83
C GLN A 237 3.38 1.88 14.21
N LYS A 238 3.92 1.54 15.38
CA LYS A 238 3.99 0.14 15.85
C LYS A 238 2.61 -0.51 15.89
N THR A 239 1.56 0.24 16.29
CA THR A 239 0.19 -0.27 16.28
C THR A 239 -0.26 -0.68 14.88
N LEU A 240 0.02 0.11 13.85
CA LEU A 240 -0.32 -0.24 12.47
C LEU A 240 0.41 -1.53 12.04
N PHE A 241 1.73 -1.58 12.24
CA PHE A 241 2.53 -2.75 11.81
C PHE A 241 2.22 -4.03 12.59
N GLN A 242 1.86 -3.93 13.87
CA GLN A 242 1.36 -5.08 14.65
C GLN A 242 0.04 -5.62 14.07
N ILE A 243 -0.89 -4.74 13.69
CA ILE A 243 -2.14 -5.19 13.04
C ILE A 243 -1.85 -5.82 11.69
N LEU A 244 -0.94 -5.25 10.89
CA LEU A 244 -0.55 -5.81 9.59
C LEU A 244 0.07 -7.21 9.74
N ASP A 245 0.90 -7.42 10.75
CA ASP A 245 1.47 -8.73 11.09
C ASP A 245 0.39 -9.72 11.53
N GLU A 246 -0.51 -9.31 12.44
CA GLU A 246 -1.64 -10.12 12.91
C GLU A 246 -2.55 -10.61 11.77
N ILE A 247 -2.77 -9.79 10.74
CA ILE A 247 -3.60 -10.17 9.58
C ILE A 247 -2.82 -10.90 8.48
N GLY A 248 -1.52 -11.13 8.68
CA GLY A 248 -0.65 -11.81 7.71
C GLY A 248 -0.37 -10.99 6.44
N PHE A 249 -0.35 -9.65 6.54
CA PHE A 249 -0.08 -8.79 5.39
C PHE A 249 1.33 -9.02 4.82
N SER A 250 1.41 -9.21 3.51
CA SER A 250 2.67 -9.47 2.80
C SER A 250 2.88 -8.58 1.57
N GLY A 251 2.09 -7.51 1.47
CA GLY A 251 2.19 -6.54 0.38
C GLY A 251 3.26 -5.48 0.57
N ASN A 252 3.15 -4.39 -0.15
CA ASN A 252 4.11 -3.28 -0.14
C ASN A 252 3.66 -2.17 0.81
N VAL A 253 4.62 -1.47 1.43
CA VAL A 253 4.33 -0.29 2.27
C VAL A 253 4.95 0.96 1.66
N GLY A 254 4.12 1.97 1.40
CA GLY A 254 4.54 3.26 0.89
C GLY A 254 4.59 4.34 1.97
N PHE A 255 5.63 5.19 1.94
CA PHE A 255 5.65 6.39 2.77
C PHE A 255 5.04 7.54 1.98
N GLN A 256 3.88 8.03 2.42
CA GLN A 256 3.21 9.19 1.85
C GLN A 256 4.07 10.44 2.08
N CYS A 257 4.32 11.20 1.02
CA CYS A 257 5.22 12.36 1.04
C CYS A 257 4.52 13.68 0.67
N TYR A 258 3.23 13.65 0.36
CA TYR A 258 2.50 14.83 -0.13
C TYR A 258 2.60 16.02 0.82
N ALA A 259 2.98 17.17 0.27
CA ALA A 259 3.04 18.47 0.96
C ALA A 259 3.96 18.52 2.20
N ILE A 260 4.84 17.54 2.41
CA ILE A 260 5.86 17.66 3.45
C ILE A 260 6.84 18.76 3.02
N ARG A 261 6.94 19.80 3.85
CA ARG A 261 7.84 20.94 3.58
C ARG A 261 9.30 20.59 3.79
N GLY A 262 10.19 21.30 3.10
CA GLY A 262 11.64 21.19 3.24
C GLY A 262 12.28 20.35 2.12
N ASP A 263 13.50 19.91 2.36
CA ASP A 263 14.27 19.14 1.40
C ASP A 263 13.77 17.70 1.29
N SER A 264 13.56 17.21 0.06
CA SER A 264 13.00 15.88 -0.20
C SER A 264 13.92 14.76 0.27
N ARG A 265 15.24 14.91 0.10
CA ARG A 265 16.21 13.90 0.53
C ARG A 265 16.22 13.76 2.05
N GLU A 266 16.21 14.88 2.77
CA GLU A 266 16.18 14.89 4.23
C GLU A 266 14.86 14.29 4.76
N ASN A 267 13.72 14.62 4.16
CA ASN A 267 12.43 14.07 4.55
C ASN A 267 12.36 12.55 4.33
N LEU A 268 12.88 12.06 3.20
CA LEU A 268 13.00 10.64 2.91
C LEU A 268 13.93 9.93 3.90
N LYS A 269 15.11 10.54 4.18
CA LYS A 269 16.05 10.00 5.16
C LYS A 269 15.42 9.86 6.53
N ARG A 270 14.74 10.89 7.03
CA ARG A 270 14.06 10.88 8.33
C ARG A 270 13.01 9.78 8.42
N SER A 271 12.20 9.61 7.38
CA SER A 271 11.17 8.56 7.32
C SER A 271 11.81 7.17 7.33
N MET A 272 12.89 6.96 6.58
CA MET A 272 13.60 5.68 6.55
C MET A 272 14.33 5.38 7.87
N ASP A 273 14.93 6.37 8.50
CA ASP A 273 15.60 6.22 9.81
C ASP A 273 14.57 5.86 10.90
N ALA A 274 13.38 6.44 10.85
CA ALA A 274 12.28 6.08 11.75
C ALA A 274 11.80 4.64 11.50
N TRP A 275 11.64 4.26 10.24
CA TRP A 275 11.27 2.89 9.87
C TRP A 275 12.25 1.85 10.39
N LYS A 276 13.56 2.10 10.23
CA LYS A 276 14.61 1.20 10.76
C LYS A 276 14.55 1.01 12.27
N LYS A 277 14.01 1.97 13.01
CA LYS A 277 13.83 1.88 14.48
C LYS A 277 12.53 1.16 14.89
N LEU A 278 11.59 0.92 13.95
CA LEU A 278 10.35 0.18 14.20
C LEU A 278 10.55 -1.33 14.11
N LYS A 279 11.58 -1.76 13.38
CA LYS A 279 12.00 -3.16 13.28
C LYS A 279 12.77 -3.59 14.53
#